data_eabe31b208bcd0cdba9718e295a3cda5
#
_entry.id   eabe31b208bcd0cdba9718e295a3cda5
#
_cell.length_a   1.000
_cell.length_b   1.000
_cell.length_c   1.000
_cell.angle_alpha   90.00
_cell.angle_beta   90.00
_cell.angle_gamma   90.00
#
_symmetry.space_group_name_H-M   'P 1'
#
loop_
_entity.id
_entity.type
_entity.pdbx_description
1 polymer ?
#
loop_
_entity_poly.entity_id
_entity_poly.type
_entity_poly.pdbx_seq_one_letter_code
_entity_poly.pdbx_strand_id
1 'polypeptide(L)'
;NPTGALHLGHGRGAFYGDILANIFSFAGGNVTREYYVNDSRESNQIKELGKLALGTGEQYKGEMTSALIEQNDFSQMSEADAGFKLATLIQRDNRDFIEEKLLVRFDEWYSEDGKLRASGSNQKMFDELKEKNLVYEKEGAWWAKTTEYGDDEDRVVLRSDGSFSYFLSDITYHSDKFSRGYGEVINVWGADHHGHVKRMTAVKKMLGWEGEFKVFITQLVSLKENGEVSKMSKRAGNVVLLEDLVEEIGLDVVRWFYNERALNTHMEFDVALAKEHSDKNPVFYVQYAHARMSSIIANTKALSPNGIKLDEILKNKSGRDLAVKLLQFPEIVELSTEDCQVNRLNTYAYELASQFSQFYRDTRVIEEDNYNVGALELVLSTRIILAKTLSLLGISAPEKM
;
A
#
# COMPACT_ATOMS: atom_id res chain seq x y z
N ASN A 1 -14.18 -2.04 -2.77
CA ASN A 1 -15.49 -2.67 -3.04
C ASN A 1 -15.34 -4.17 -2.96
N PRO A 2 -16.06 -4.88 -2.06
CA PRO A 2 -15.98 -6.34 -1.93
C PRO A 2 -16.86 -7.01 -3.01
N THR A 3 -16.44 -6.92 -4.27
CA THR A 3 -17.18 -7.41 -5.43
C THR A 3 -16.54 -8.61 -6.12
N GLY A 4 -15.41 -9.09 -5.63
CA GLY A 4 -14.67 -10.24 -6.15
C GLY A 4 -13.24 -10.29 -5.63
N ALA A 5 -12.43 -11.19 -6.20
CA ALA A 5 -11.01 -11.34 -5.87
C ALA A 5 -10.19 -10.09 -6.25
N LEU A 6 -9.08 -9.89 -5.55
CA LEU A 6 -8.19 -8.75 -5.80
C LEU A 6 -7.40 -8.94 -7.09
N HIS A 7 -7.45 -7.95 -7.97
CA HIS A 7 -6.64 -7.93 -9.20
C HIS A 7 -5.37 -7.09 -9.03
N LEU A 8 -4.47 -7.13 -10.00
CA LEU A 8 -3.16 -6.46 -9.99
C LEU A 8 -3.21 -5.00 -9.54
N GLY A 9 -4.22 -4.23 -9.99
CA GLY A 9 -4.33 -2.81 -9.64
C GLY A 9 -4.46 -2.53 -8.14
N HIS A 10 -5.03 -3.47 -7.38
CA HIS A 10 -5.22 -3.33 -5.94
C HIS A 10 -3.90 -3.42 -5.16
N GLY A 11 -2.93 -4.19 -5.66
CA GLY A 11 -1.63 -4.38 -5.00
C GLY A 11 -0.86 -3.07 -4.79
N ARG A 12 -0.96 -2.15 -5.76
CA ARG A 12 -0.17 -0.92 -5.72
C ARG A 12 -0.49 -0.04 -4.51
N GLY A 13 -1.77 0.19 -4.26
CA GLY A 13 -2.20 0.96 -3.09
C GLY A 13 -1.92 0.25 -1.76
N ALA A 14 -2.10 -1.07 -1.73
CA ALA A 14 -1.88 -1.88 -0.53
C ALA A 14 -0.40 -1.85 -0.11
N PHE A 15 0.54 -2.15 -1.02
CA PHE A 15 1.97 -2.15 -0.71
C PHE A 15 2.51 -0.76 -0.42
N TYR A 16 2.08 0.26 -1.18
CA TYR A 16 2.47 1.64 -0.90
C TYR A 16 2.04 2.08 0.51
N GLY A 17 0.78 1.86 0.88
CA GLY A 17 0.26 2.22 2.19
C GLY A 17 0.97 1.49 3.33
N ASP A 18 1.28 0.20 3.14
CA ASP A 18 2.01 -0.60 4.12
C ASP A 18 3.44 -0.08 4.33
N ILE A 19 4.18 0.18 3.25
CA ILE A 19 5.55 0.72 3.32
C ILE A 19 5.55 2.10 3.97
N LEU A 20 4.62 2.97 3.57
CA LEU A 20 4.49 4.30 4.14
C LEU A 20 4.24 4.23 5.65
N ALA A 21 3.34 3.36 6.10
CA ALA A 21 3.07 3.14 7.52
C ALA A 21 4.29 2.59 8.27
N ASN A 22 5.09 1.70 7.64
CA ASN A 22 6.34 1.20 8.21
C ASN A 22 7.36 2.33 8.39
N ILE A 23 7.51 3.21 7.40
CA ILE A 23 8.42 4.36 7.45
C ILE A 23 8.03 5.31 8.57
N PHE A 24 6.75 5.72 8.64
CA PHE A 24 6.25 6.60 9.71
C PHE A 24 6.42 5.99 11.10
N SER A 25 6.11 4.70 11.26
CA SER A 25 6.30 3.99 12.54
C SER A 25 7.78 3.92 12.92
N PHE A 26 8.68 3.68 11.96
CA PHE A 26 10.12 3.64 12.21
C PHE A 26 10.68 5.03 12.58
N ALA A 27 10.12 6.10 12.01
CA ALA A 27 10.44 7.48 12.36
C ALA A 27 9.86 7.93 13.72
N GLY A 28 9.16 7.05 14.44
CA GLY A 28 8.60 7.32 15.78
C GLY A 28 7.14 7.78 15.77
N GLY A 29 6.47 7.75 14.62
CA GLY A 29 5.05 8.08 14.51
C GLY A 29 4.15 6.99 15.09
N ASN A 30 3.02 7.40 15.69
CA ASN A 30 1.94 6.50 16.07
C ASN A 30 0.98 6.36 14.88
N VAL A 31 1.03 5.23 14.17
CA VAL A 31 0.33 5.00 12.92
C VAL A 31 -0.84 4.04 13.11
N THR A 32 -2.01 4.41 12.59
CA THR A 32 -3.17 3.52 12.45
C THR A 32 -3.45 3.26 10.98
N ARG A 33 -3.53 2.00 10.59
CA ARG A 33 -3.84 1.54 9.24
C ARG A 33 -5.30 1.18 9.13
N GLU A 34 -6.02 1.83 8.25
CA GLU A 34 -7.44 1.62 8.08
C GLU A 34 -7.79 1.21 6.66
N TYR A 35 -8.63 0.18 6.54
CA TYR A 35 -9.24 -0.27 5.30
C TYR A 35 -10.71 0.14 5.29
N TYR A 36 -11.12 0.96 4.32
CA TYR A 36 -12.52 1.32 4.13
C TYR A 36 -13.23 0.26 3.29
N VAL A 37 -14.28 -0.36 3.87
CA VAL A 37 -15.07 -1.39 3.23
C VAL A 37 -16.36 -0.78 2.67
N ASN A 38 -16.46 -0.72 1.35
CA ASN A 38 -17.69 -0.25 0.65
C ASN A 38 -18.75 -1.36 0.61
N ASP A 39 -19.36 -1.67 1.74
CA ASP A 39 -20.30 -2.77 1.94
C ASP A 39 -21.75 -2.33 2.15
N SER A 40 -22.06 -1.07 1.88
CA SER A 40 -23.41 -0.50 2.10
C SER A 40 -24.49 -1.22 1.31
N ARG A 41 -25.53 -1.70 2.00
CA ARG A 41 -26.76 -2.28 1.41
C ARG A 41 -27.49 -1.34 0.44
N GLU A 42 -27.29 -0.05 0.57
CA GLU A 42 -27.87 0.94 -0.33
C GLU A 42 -27.08 1.11 -1.63
N SER A 43 -25.85 0.64 -1.67
CA SER A 43 -24.96 0.70 -2.82
C SER A 43 -25.52 -0.13 -3.99
N ASN A 44 -25.46 0.43 -5.21
CA ASN A 44 -25.83 -0.32 -6.41
C ASN A 44 -24.96 -1.56 -6.62
N GLN A 45 -23.68 -1.50 -6.25
CA GLN A 45 -22.74 -2.62 -6.38
C GLN A 45 -23.15 -3.79 -5.46
N ILE A 46 -23.56 -3.48 -4.24
CA ILE A 46 -24.05 -4.50 -3.29
C ILE A 46 -25.40 -5.09 -3.74
N LYS A 47 -26.29 -4.28 -4.28
CA LYS A 47 -27.55 -4.77 -4.88
C LYS A 47 -27.30 -5.69 -6.10
N GLU A 48 -26.35 -5.34 -6.97
CA GLU A 48 -25.96 -6.20 -8.10
C GLU A 48 -25.32 -7.52 -7.64
N LEU A 49 -24.51 -7.51 -6.58
CA LEU A 49 -24.07 -8.74 -5.92
C LEU A 49 -25.23 -9.57 -5.38
N GLY A 50 -26.25 -8.92 -4.84
CA GLY A 50 -27.46 -9.58 -4.37
C GLY A 50 -28.23 -10.26 -5.50
N LYS A 51 -28.40 -9.58 -6.62
CA LYS A 51 -28.99 -10.20 -7.83
C LYS A 51 -28.18 -11.41 -8.30
N LEU A 52 -26.84 -11.31 -8.29
CA LEU A 52 -25.96 -12.44 -8.62
C LEU A 52 -26.21 -13.62 -7.65
N ALA A 53 -26.22 -13.35 -6.33
CA ALA A 53 -26.42 -14.36 -5.30
C ALA A 53 -27.80 -15.05 -5.39
N LEU A 54 -28.82 -14.32 -5.85
CA LEU A 54 -30.18 -14.82 -6.06
C LEU A 54 -30.40 -15.44 -7.46
N GLY A 55 -29.39 -15.46 -8.32
CA GLY A 55 -29.46 -16.02 -9.68
C GLY A 55 -30.24 -15.16 -10.69
N THR A 56 -30.47 -13.87 -10.39
CA THR A 56 -31.18 -12.92 -11.25
C THR A 56 -30.27 -11.88 -11.93
N GLY A 57 -28.95 -11.91 -11.66
CA GLY A 57 -27.95 -11.03 -12.21
C GLY A 57 -26.69 -11.76 -12.66
N GLU A 58 -25.89 -11.12 -13.52
CA GLU A 58 -24.62 -11.66 -14.06
C GLU A 58 -23.41 -10.76 -13.73
N GLN A 59 -23.65 -9.58 -13.15
CA GLN A 59 -22.57 -8.65 -12.80
C GLN A 59 -21.75 -9.23 -11.64
N TYR A 60 -20.43 -9.07 -11.68
CA TYR A 60 -19.46 -9.60 -10.69
C TYR A 60 -19.35 -11.13 -10.63
N LYS A 61 -19.86 -11.84 -11.63
CA LYS A 61 -19.68 -13.28 -11.74
C LYS A 61 -18.21 -13.62 -11.97
N GLY A 62 -17.68 -14.50 -11.17
CA GLY A 62 -16.31 -14.98 -11.22
C GLY A 62 -16.16 -16.28 -10.43
N GLU A 63 -14.97 -16.86 -10.41
CA GLU A 63 -14.72 -18.13 -9.73
C GLU A 63 -15.00 -18.01 -8.21
N MET A 64 -14.43 -17.02 -7.53
CA MET A 64 -14.65 -16.77 -6.10
C MET A 64 -16.14 -16.59 -5.78
N THR A 65 -16.84 -15.70 -6.51
CA THR A 65 -18.25 -15.41 -6.24
C THR A 65 -19.15 -16.62 -6.49
N SER A 66 -18.88 -17.40 -7.53
CA SER A 66 -19.61 -18.62 -7.83
C SER A 66 -19.44 -19.68 -6.74
N ALA A 67 -18.20 -19.91 -6.29
CA ALA A 67 -17.90 -20.84 -5.20
C ALA A 67 -18.58 -20.43 -3.88
N LEU A 68 -18.58 -19.14 -3.54
CA LEU A 68 -19.24 -18.63 -2.35
C LEU A 68 -20.76 -18.76 -2.41
N ILE A 69 -21.35 -18.58 -3.60
CA ILE A 69 -22.79 -18.75 -3.79
C ILE A 69 -23.21 -20.22 -3.66
N GLU A 70 -22.43 -21.13 -4.24
CA GLU A 70 -22.71 -22.58 -4.13
C GLU A 70 -22.63 -23.10 -2.67
N GLN A 71 -21.79 -22.50 -1.85
CA GLN A 71 -21.57 -22.91 -0.47
C GLN A 71 -22.54 -22.28 0.54
N ASN A 72 -23.36 -21.30 0.13
CA ASN A 72 -24.20 -20.55 1.04
C ASN A 72 -25.64 -20.41 0.52
N ASP A 73 -26.60 -20.40 1.44
CA ASP A 73 -28.01 -20.19 1.11
C ASP A 73 -28.37 -18.70 1.12
N PHE A 74 -28.96 -18.23 0.03
CA PHE A 74 -29.44 -16.84 -0.16
C PHE A 74 -30.95 -16.78 -0.45
N SER A 75 -31.64 -17.91 -0.56
CA SER A 75 -32.98 -18.05 -1.14
C SER A 75 -34.08 -17.23 -0.48
N GLN A 76 -33.93 -16.89 0.82
CA GLN A 76 -34.95 -16.17 1.60
C GLN A 76 -34.56 -14.71 1.88
N MET A 77 -33.57 -14.18 1.15
CA MET A 77 -33.05 -12.83 1.40
C MET A 77 -33.58 -11.81 0.40
N SER A 78 -33.63 -10.54 0.81
CA SER A 78 -33.75 -9.43 -0.13
C SER A 78 -32.46 -9.27 -0.95
N GLU A 79 -32.53 -8.60 -2.12
CA GLU A 79 -31.33 -8.29 -2.92
C GLU A 79 -30.27 -7.58 -2.10
N ALA A 80 -30.66 -6.61 -1.26
CA ALA A 80 -29.73 -5.85 -0.43
C ALA A 80 -29.04 -6.74 0.62
N ASP A 81 -29.80 -7.63 1.30
CA ASP A 81 -29.23 -8.51 2.32
C ASP A 81 -28.41 -9.65 1.72
N ALA A 82 -28.84 -10.23 0.60
CA ALA A 82 -28.08 -11.22 -0.13
C ALA A 82 -26.75 -10.65 -0.63
N GLY A 83 -26.78 -9.41 -1.16
CA GLY A 83 -25.59 -8.71 -1.60
C GLY A 83 -24.65 -8.39 -0.46
N PHE A 84 -25.15 -7.90 0.66
CA PHE A 84 -24.36 -7.62 1.86
C PHE A 84 -23.73 -8.90 2.44
N LYS A 85 -24.48 -10.01 2.49
CA LYS A 85 -23.94 -11.31 2.93
C LYS A 85 -22.82 -11.79 2.00
N LEU A 86 -23.04 -11.75 0.67
CA LEU A 86 -22.01 -12.14 -0.28
C LEU A 86 -20.79 -11.22 -0.21
N ALA A 87 -20.99 -9.91 -0.11
CA ALA A 87 -19.90 -8.94 0.07
C ALA A 87 -19.11 -9.21 1.35
N THR A 88 -19.75 -9.58 2.45
CA THR A 88 -19.09 -9.95 3.71
C THR A 88 -18.22 -11.19 3.56
N LEU A 89 -18.69 -12.20 2.83
CA LEU A 89 -17.91 -13.41 2.54
C LEU A 89 -16.69 -13.10 1.67
N ILE A 90 -16.89 -12.34 0.57
CA ILE A 90 -15.80 -11.89 -0.29
C ILE A 90 -14.77 -11.07 0.50
N GLN A 91 -15.24 -10.17 1.36
CA GLN A 91 -14.35 -9.32 2.17
C GLN A 91 -13.53 -10.14 3.17
N ARG A 92 -14.10 -11.19 3.76
CA ARG A 92 -13.37 -12.11 4.63
C ARG A 92 -12.23 -12.79 3.86
N ASP A 93 -12.52 -13.36 2.71
CA ASP A 93 -11.52 -14.08 1.90
C ASP A 93 -10.43 -13.11 1.37
N ASN A 94 -10.81 -11.90 0.95
CA ASN A 94 -9.86 -10.85 0.58
C ASN A 94 -9.00 -10.39 1.77
N ARG A 95 -9.58 -10.31 2.96
CA ARG A 95 -8.83 -9.96 4.19
C ARG A 95 -7.79 -11.03 4.51
N ASP A 96 -8.18 -12.30 4.49
CA ASP A 96 -7.27 -13.42 4.76
C ASP A 96 -6.11 -13.42 3.74
N PHE A 97 -6.39 -13.19 2.45
CA PHE A 97 -5.37 -13.04 1.43
C PHE A 97 -4.43 -11.83 1.69
N ILE A 98 -4.97 -10.66 2.02
CA ILE A 98 -4.19 -9.45 2.32
C ILE A 98 -3.28 -9.67 3.54
N GLU A 99 -3.80 -10.24 4.63
CA GLU A 99 -3.07 -10.39 5.88
C GLU A 99 -2.07 -11.55 5.83
N GLU A 100 -2.44 -12.70 5.25
CA GLU A 100 -1.63 -13.91 5.27
C GLU A 100 -0.68 -14.07 4.07
N LYS A 101 -1.12 -13.65 2.87
CA LYS A 101 -0.33 -13.81 1.64
C LYS A 101 0.42 -12.55 1.22
N LEU A 102 -0.20 -11.37 1.36
CA LEU A 102 0.47 -10.11 1.07
C LEU A 102 1.25 -9.56 2.26
N LEU A 103 1.03 -10.08 3.47
CA LEU A 103 1.60 -9.63 4.73
C LEU A 103 1.35 -8.13 4.99
N VAL A 104 0.21 -7.64 4.54
CA VAL A 104 -0.27 -6.28 4.79
C VAL A 104 -1.31 -6.33 5.91
N ARG A 105 -1.12 -5.52 6.95
CA ARG A 105 -2.01 -5.52 8.12
C ARG A 105 -2.76 -4.21 8.22
N PHE A 106 -4.02 -4.31 8.69
CA PHE A 106 -4.85 -3.17 9.03
C PHE A 106 -5.30 -3.27 10.48
N ASP A 107 -5.27 -2.15 11.19
CA ASP A 107 -5.72 -2.04 12.58
C ASP A 107 -7.25 -1.93 12.63
N GLU A 108 -7.84 -1.36 11.57
CA GLU A 108 -9.28 -1.12 11.45
C GLU A 108 -9.79 -1.52 10.06
N TRP A 109 -10.87 -2.30 10.02
CA TRP A 109 -11.66 -2.61 8.84
C TRP A 109 -12.99 -1.85 8.96
N TYR A 110 -13.05 -0.66 8.36
CA TYR A 110 -14.15 0.28 8.54
C TYR A 110 -15.32 -0.03 7.59
N SER A 111 -16.39 -0.65 8.10
CA SER A 111 -17.60 -0.95 7.33
C SER A 111 -18.44 0.31 7.10
N GLU A 112 -18.77 0.62 5.84
CA GLU A 112 -19.68 1.71 5.50
C GLU A 112 -21.09 1.42 6.04
N ASP A 113 -21.59 0.21 5.81
CA ASP A 113 -22.93 -0.17 6.26
C ASP A 113 -23.06 -0.07 7.78
N GLY A 114 -22.15 -0.68 8.51
CA GLY A 114 -22.20 -0.76 9.98
C GLY A 114 -21.93 0.57 10.66
N LYS A 115 -20.89 1.28 10.25
CA LYS A 115 -20.43 2.49 10.97
C LYS A 115 -21.09 3.79 10.52
N LEU A 116 -21.48 3.91 9.25
CA LEU A 116 -22.07 5.17 8.76
C LEU A 116 -23.59 5.11 8.65
N ARG A 117 -24.13 3.99 8.15
CA ARG A 117 -25.56 3.90 7.83
C ARG A 117 -26.38 3.32 8.96
N ALA A 118 -26.10 2.11 9.40
CA ALA A 118 -26.85 1.45 10.49
C ALA A 118 -26.73 2.18 11.83
N SER A 119 -25.60 2.88 12.06
CA SER A 119 -25.38 3.69 13.27
C SER A 119 -26.15 5.01 13.30
N GLY A 120 -26.73 5.45 12.17
CA GLY A 120 -27.35 6.76 12.02
C GLY A 120 -26.35 7.94 11.96
N SER A 121 -25.07 7.67 11.74
CA SER A 121 -24.02 8.71 11.69
C SER A 121 -24.22 9.69 10.54
N ASN A 122 -24.72 9.24 9.38
CA ASN A 122 -25.05 10.14 8.27
C ASN A 122 -26.15 11.14 8.63
N GLN A 123 -27.20 10.71 9.36
CA GLN A 123 -28.22 11.62 9.81
C GLN A 123 -27.69 12.67 10.79
N LYS A 124 -26.88 12.25 11.75
CA LYS A 124 -26.23 13.16 12.71
C LYS A 124 -25.32 14.18 12.01
N MET A 125 -24.55 13.73 11.04
CA MET A 125 -23.70 14.62 10.24
C MET A 125 -24.52 15.62 9.44
N PHE A 126 -25.60 15.20 8.82
CA PHE A 126 -26.47 16.10 8.08
C PHE A 126 -27.09 17.17 9.00
N ASP A 127 -27.54 16.80 10.19
CA ASP A 127 -28.09 17.73 11.17
C ASP A 127 -27.02 18.72 11.65
N GLU A 128 -25.78 18.26 11.90
CA GLU A 128 -24.67 19.11 12.26
C GLU A 128 -24.31 20.12 11.15
N LEU A 129 -24.28 19.67 9.88
CA LEU A 129 -24.05 20.56 8.74
C LEU A 129 -25.14 21.64 8.63
N LYS A 130 -26.41 21.32 8.93
CA LYS A 130 -27.50 22.29 8.98
C LYS A 130 -27.32 23.29 10.11
N GLU A 131 -27.05 22.83 11.31
CA GLU A 131 -26.80 23.69 12.49
C GLU A 131 -25.69 24.69 12.26
N LYS A 132 -24.60 24.23 11.58
CA LYS A 132 -23.45 25.09 11.21
C LYS A 132 -23.68 25.94 9.96
N ASN A 133 -24.89 25.88 9.36
CA ASN A 133 -25.23 26.61 8.10
C ASN A 133 -24.26 26.28 6.92
N LEU A 134 -23.78 25.05 6.87
CA LEU A 134 -22.86 24.55 5.83
C LEU A 134 -23.58 23.91 4.65
N VAL A 135 -24.90 23.81 4.73
CA VAL A 135 -25.78 23.29 3.66
C VAL A 135 -26.94 24.24 3.40
N TYR A 136 -27.54 24.16 2.22
CA TYR A 136 -28.75 24.90 1.84
C TYR A 136 -29.67 24.03 0.98
N GLU A 137 -30.96 24.36 0.96
CA GLU A 137 -31.95 23.66 0.16
C GLU A 137 -32.13 24.33 -1.20
N LYS A 138 -32.10 23.51 -2.26
CA LYS A 138 -32.38 23.93 -3.63
C LYS A 138 -33.04 22.79 -4.40
N GLU A 139 -34.16 23.08 -5.08
CA GLU A 139 -34.91 22.13 -5.94
C GLU A 139 -35.26 20.82 -5.20
N GLY A 140 -35.65 20.95 -3.91
CA GLY A 140 -36.05 19.81 -3.07
C GLY A 140 -34.87 18.93 -2.59
N ALA A 141 -33.62 19.27 -2.90
CA ALA A 141 -32.44 18.61 -2.43
C ALA A 141 -31.60 19.52 -1.53
N TRP A 142 -30.77 18.95 -0.64
CA TRP A 142 -29.86 19.72 0.19
C TRP A 142 -28.41 19.62 -0.38
N TRP A 143 -27.79 20.78 -0.45
CA TRP A 143 -26.47 20.97 -1.06
C TRP A 143 -25.47 21.47 -0.03
N ALA A 144 -24.27 20.87 0.02
CA ALA A 144 -23.15 21.39 0.80
C ALA A 144 -22.47 22.54 0.06
N LYS A 145 -22.13 23.60 0.79
CA LYS A 145 -21.49 24.83 0.29
C LYS A 145 -19.99 24.61 0.02
N THR A 146 -19.63 23.59 -0.74
CA THR A 146 -18.23 23.21 -0.95
C THR A 146 -17.45 24.22 -1.77
N THR A 147 -18.12 25.04 -2.60
CA THR A 147 -17.45 26.12 -3.36
C THR A 147 -16.87 27.20 -2.46
N GLU A 148 -17.50 27.51 -1.31
CA GLU A 148 -16.95 28.45 -0.34
C GLU A 148 -15.60 27.98 0.25
N TYR A 149 -15.31 26.68 0.15
CA TYR A 149 -14.10 26.05 0.68
C TYR A 149 -13.11 25.59 -0.40
N GLY A 150 -13.42 25.86 -1.69
CA GLY A 150 -12.50 25.66 -2.80
C GLY A 150 -12.79 24.44 -3.71
N ASP A 151 -13.96 23.82 -3.62
CA ASP A 151 -14.45 22.88 -4.65
C ASP A 151 -14.91 23.65 -5.91
N ASP A 152 -15.11 22.94 -7.01
CA ASP A 152 -15.58 23.53 -8.28
C ASP A 152 -17.08 23.80 -8.31
N GLU A 153 -17.86 23.04 -7.54
CA GLU A 153 -19.30 23.15 -7.44
C GLU A 153 -19.81 22.67 -6.08
N ASP A 154 -20.95 23.18 -5.64
CA ASP A 154 -21.63 22.66 -4.46
C ASP A 154 -22.18 21.26 -4.72
N ARG A 155 -22.27 20.45 -3.67
CA ARG A 155 -22.58 19.02 -3.81
C ARG A 155 -23.83 18.62 -3.05
N VAL A 156 -24.66 17.79 -3.69
CA VAL A 156 -25.84 17.22 -3.04
C VAL A 156 -25.42 16.29 -1.91
N VAL A 157 -25.95 16.52 -0.72
CA VAL A 157 -25.79 15.66 0.47
C VAL A 157 -27.06 14.88 0.79
N LEU A 158 -28.24 15.46 0.54
CA LEU A 158 -29.54 14.77 0.63
C LEU A 158 -30.30 15.00 -0.67
N ARG A 159 -30.75 13.94 -1.31
CA ARG A 159 -31.51 14.00 -2.57
C ARG A 159 -32.95 14.37 -2.33
N SER A 160 -33.69 14.77 -3.37
CA SER A 160 -35.09 15.11 -3.34
C SER A 160 -36.01 13.94 -2.96
N ASP A 161 -35.54 12.69 -3.13
CA ASP A 161 -36.27 11.49 -2.69
C ASP A 161 -36.04 11.15 -1.20
N GLY A 162 -35.32 12.00 -0.46
CA GLY A 162 -34.97 11.79 0.94
C GLY A 162 -33.79 10.85 1.19
N SER A 163 -33.13 10.34 0.17
CA SER A 163 -31.97 9.50 0.33
C SER A 163 -30.67 10.30 0.46
N PHE A 164 -29.77 9.88 1.34
CA PHE A 164 -28.44 10.47 1.44
C PHE A 164 -27.56 10.14 0.24
N SER A 165 -26.75 11.10 -0.19
CA SER A 165 -25.78 10.90 -1.25
C SER A 165 -24.54 10.15 -0.74
N TYR A 166 -23.76 9.56 -1.64
CA TYR A 166 -22.43 9.01 -1.29
C TYR A 166 -21.51 10.08 -0.72
N PHE A 167 -21.66 11.32 -1.19
CA PHE A 167 -20.82 12.42 -0.72
C PHE A 167 -21.07 12.74 0.77
N LEU A 168 -22.29 12.62 1.28
CA LEU A 168 -22.52 12.74 2.72
C LEU A 168 -21.81 11.63 3.50
N SER A 169 -21.82 10.40 3.00
CA SER A 169 -21.05 9.30 3.62
C SER A 169 -19.56 9.59 3.65
N ASP A 170 -19.01 10.17 2.58
CA ASP A 170 -17.62 10.61 2.53
C ASP A 170 -17.31 11.71 3.57
N ILE A 171 -18.20 12.70 3.71
CA ILE A 171 -18.09 13.75 4.74
C ILE A 171 -18.11 13.11 6.13
N THR A 172 -19.09 12.23 6.40
CA THR A 172 -19.26 11.56 7.69
C THR A 172 -18.02 10.74 8.06
N TYR A 173 -17.52 9.96 7.11
CA TYR A 173 -16.32 9.13 7.30
C TYR A 173 -15.07 9.96 7.60
N HIS A 174 -14.85 11.05 6.86
CA HIS A 174 -13.69 11.90 7.09
C HIS A 174 -13.83 12.70 8.38
N SER A 175 -15.05 13.14 8.74
CA SER A 175 -15.29 13.77 10.04
C SER A 175 -14.98 12.83 11.19
N ASP A 176 -15.35 11.55 11.10
CA ASP A 176 -15.00 10.55 12.08
C ASP A 176 -13.45 10.40 12.19
N LYS A 177 -12.73 10.28 11.08
CA LYS A 177 -11.25 10.21 11.10
C LYS A 177 -10.61 11.45 11.71
N PHE A 178 -11.07 12.63 11.34
CA PHE A 178 -10.53 13.89 11.84
C PHE A 178 -10.78 14.08 13.35
N SER A 179 -11.85 13.49 13.88
CA SER A 179 -12.17 13.56 15.32
C SER A 179 -11.36 12.64 16.22
N ARG A 180 -10.61 11.68 15.63
CA ARG A 180 -9.84 10.68 16.40
C ARG A 180 -8.50 11.19 16.94
N GLY A 181 -8.16 12.48 16.75
CA GLY A 181 -6.96 13.11 17.32
C GLY A 181 -5.68 12.89 16.52
N TYR A 182 -5.77 12.49 15.26
CA TYR A 182 -4.60 12.41 14.37
C TYR A 182 -4.13 13.81 13.96
N GLY A 183 -2.80 14.01 13.93
CA GLY A 183 -2.18 15.22 13.36
C GLY A 183 -2.16 15.19 11.83
N GLU A 184 -2.13 13.99 11.25
CA GLU A 184 -2.08 13.77 9.81
C GLU A 184 -3.03 12.63 9.41
N VAL A 185 -3.76 12.80 8.30
CA VAL A 185 -4.59 11.78 7.68
C VAL A 185 -4.19 11.62 6.22
N ILE A 186 -3.83 10.40 5.84
CA ILE A 186 -3.39 10.06 4.49
C ILE A 186 -4.40 9.09 3.85
N ASN A 187 -4.92 9.45 2.69
CA ASN A 187 -5.73 8.57 1.87
C ASN A 187 -4.95 8.09 0.64
N VAL A 188 -5.06 6.80 0.34
CA VAL A 188 -4.50 6.20 -0.88
C VAL A 188 -5.65 5.71 -1.74
N TRP A 189 -5.86 6.33 -2.90
CA TRP A 189 -7.01 6.07 -3.77
C TRP A 189 -6.60 5.62 -5.16
N GLY A 190 -7.49 4.94 -5.86
CA GLY A 190 -7.33 4.58 -7.27
C GLY A 190 -7.43 5.78 -8.21
N ALA A 191 -6.96 5.60 -9.44
CA ALA A 191 -6.90 6.68 -10.46
C ALA A 191 -8.27 7.28 -10.81
N ASP A 192 -9.35 6.52 -10.66
CA ASP A 192 -10.73 6.93 -10.87
C ASP A 192 -11.22 7.96 -9.84
N HIS A 193 -10.54 8.10 -8.70
CA HIS A 193 -10.87 9.07 -7.66
C HIS A 193 -10.15 10.42 -7.77
N HIS A 194 -9.42 10.69 -8.86
CA HIS A 194 -8.66 11.94 -9.02
C HIS A 194 -9.53 13.21 -8.81
N GLY A 195 -10.75 13.23 -9.34
CA GLY A 195 -11.71 14.34 -9.16
C GLY A 195 -12.20 14.52 -7.72
N HIS A 196 -12.04 13.52 -6.85
CA HIS A 196 -12.48 13.60 -5.45
C HIS A 196 -11.50 14.33 -4.53
N VAL A 197 -10.22 14.46 -4.92
CA VAL A 197 -9.16 15.07 -4.09
C VAL A 197 -9.53 16.51 -3.72
N LYS A 198 -9.89 17.32 -4.70
CA LYS A 198 -10.25 18.74 -4.50
C LYS A 198 -11.49 18.87 -3.61
N ARG A 199 -12.49 18.03 -3.85
CA ARG A 199 -13.71 17.94 -3.08
C ARG A 199 -13.46 17.62 -1.60
N MET A 200 -12.65 16.61 -1.31
CA MET A 200 -12.35 16.23 0.08
C MET A 200 -11.42 17.23 0.78
N THR A 201 -10.57 17.94 0.03
CA THR A 201 -9.80 19.07 0.56
C THR A 201 -10.75 20.23 0.97
N ALA A 202 -11.82 20.49 0.21
CA ALA A 202 -12.85 21.44 0.60
C ALA A 202 -13.62 20.98 1.84
N VAL A 203 -13.96 19.69 1.93
CA VAL A 203 -14.60 19.10 3.13
C VAL A 203 -13.75 19.28 4.37
N LYS A 204 -12.43 19.02 4.31
CA LYS A 204 -11.52 19.26 5.43
C LYS A 204 -11.65 20.70 5.97
N LYS A 205 -11.62 21.69 5.07
CA LYS A 205 -11.75 23.11 5.44
C LYS A 205 -13.12 23.43 5.97
N MET A 206 -14.19 22.90 5.35
CA MET A 206 -15.57 23.08 5.76
C MET A 206 -15.82 22.54 7.18
N LEU A 207 -15.19 21.42 7.54
CA LEU A 207 -15.26 20.82 8.88
C LEU A 207 -14.34 21.52 9.90
N GLY A 208 -13.46 22.43 9.47
CA GLY A 208 -12.57 23.19 10.35
C GLY A 208 -11.42 22.35 10.96
N TRP A 209 -11.06 21.21 10.33
CA TRP A 209 -9.95 20.41 10.82
C TRP A 209 -8.61 20.97 10.36
N GLU A 210 -7.70 21.21 11.33
CA GLU A 210 -6.42 21.88 11.08
C GLU A 210 -5.24 20.93 10.83
N GLY A 211 -5.40 19.62 11.08
CA GLY A 211 -4.39 18.63 10.80
C GLY A 211 -4.02 18.53 9.31
N GLU A 212 -2.99 17.81 9.00
CA GLU A 212 -2.54 17.61 7.62
C GLU A 212 -3.36 16.53 6.90
N PHE A 213 -3.91 16.85 5.72
CA PHE A 213 -4.67 15.91 4.91
C PHE A 213 -3.99 15.70 3.55
N LYS A 214 -3.47 14.51 3.34
CA LYS A 214 -2.82 14.10 2.10
C LYS A 214 -3.65 13.05 1.36
N VAL A 215 -3.73 13.17 0.05
CA VAL A 215 -4.35 12.16 -0.81
C VAL A 215 -3.38 11.76 -1.91
N PHE A 216 -3.08 10.47 -1.97
CA PHE A 216 -2.24 9.89 -3.01
C PHE A 216 -3.08 9.07 -3.97
N ILE A 217 -2.86 9.31 -5.27
CA ILE A 217 -3.58 8.62 -6.35
C ILE A 217 -2.67 7.58 -6.96
N THR A 218 -3.06 6.31 -6.90
CA THR A 218 -2.36 5.23 -7.58
C THR A 218 -2.69 5.26 -9.06
N GLN A 219 -1.65 5.18 -9.90
CA GLN A 219 -1.83 5.04 -11.34
C GLN A 219 -2.03 3.58 -11.75
N LEU A 220 -2.51 3.38 -12.98
CA LEU A 220 -2.77 2.06 -13.54
C LEU A 220 -1.50 1.22 -13.61
N VAL A 221 -1.66 -0.08 -13.40
CA VAL A 221 -0.64 -1.11 -13.59
C VAL A 221 -0.94 -1.85 -14.88
N SER A 222 0.03 -2.01 -15.77
CA SER A 222 -0.01 -2.86 -16.95
C SER A 222 1.02 -3.98 -16.81
N LEU A 223 0.77 -5.11 -17.47
CA LEU A 223 1.75 -6.19 -17.56
C LEU A 223 2.53 -6.07 -18.86
N LYS A 224 3.84 -6.28 -18.78
CA LYS A 224 4.72 -6.45 -19.92
C LYS A 224 5.21 -7.90 -19.95
N GLU A 225 4.86 -8.62 -20.99
CA GLU A 225 5.27 -10.01 -21.22
C GLU A 225 5.80 -10.13 -22.65
N ASN A 226 6.99 -10.73 -22.82
CA ASN A 226 7.66 -10.91 -24.11
C ASN A 226 7.78 -9.63 -24.99
N GLY A 227 7.91 -8.48 -24.34
CA GLY A 227 8.04 -7.18 -25.02
C GLY A 227 6.70 -6.53 -25.42
N GLU A 228 5.59 -7.20 -25.23
CA GLU A 228 4.25 -6.65 -25.46
C GLU A 228 3.62 -6.18 -24.15
N VAL A 229 3.07 -4.96 -24.17
CA VAL A 229 2.35 -4.39 -23.04
C VAL A 229 0.87 -4.73 -23.18
N SER A 230 0.35 -5.55 -22.28
CA SER A 230 -1.08 -5.81 -22.16
C SER A 230 -1.70 -4.92 -21.09
N LYS A 231 -2.82 -4.27 -21.40
CA LYS A 231 -3.61 -3.59 -20.36
C LYS A 231 -4.11 -4.64 -19.37
N MET A 232 -4.11 -4.28 -18.10
CA MET A 232 -4.43 -5.07 -16.89
C MET A 232 -5.58 -6.07 -16.95
N SER A 233 -6.37 -6.07 -17.98
CA SER A 233 -7.67 -6.71 -17.94
C SER A 233 -7.74 -8.10 -18.55
N LYS A 234 -6.72 -8.60 -19.29
CA LYS A 234 -6.99 -9.85 -20.01
C LYS A 234 -5.72 -10.63 -20.39
N ARG A 235 -5.37 -11.67 -19.65
CA ARG A 235 -4.87 -12.91 -20.26
C ARG A 235 -6.09 -13.71 -20.73
N ALA A 236 -6.20 -14.00 -22.02
CA ALA A 236 -7.29 -14.81 -22.61
C ALA A 236 -8.73 -14.40 -22.20
N GLY A 237 -8.98 -13.11 -21.95
CA GLY A 237 -10.32 -12.65 -21.57
C GLY A 237 -10.55 -12.45 -20.06
N ASN A 238 -9.67 -12.96 -19.19
CA ASN A 238 -9.81 -12.90 -17.73
C ASN A 238 -8.94 -11.80 -17.10
N VAL A 239 -9.42 -11.23 -15.99
CA VAL A 239 -8.67 -10.31 -15.15
C VAL A 239 -7.54 -11.08 -14.48
N VAL A 240 -6.30 -10.57 -14.53
CA VAL A 240 -5.17 -11.19 -13.82
C VAL A 240 -5.29 -10.89 -12.32
N LEU A 241 -5.38 -11.93 -11.53
CA LEU A 241 -5.48 -11.82 -10.07
C LEU A 241 -4.12 -11.51 -9.45
N LEU A 242 -4.16 -10.79 -8.35
CA LEU A 242 -2.95 -10.47 -7.59
C LEU A 242 -2.37 -11.73 -6.93
N GLU A 243 -3.22 -12.68 -6.57
CA GLU A 243 -2.82 -13.97 -6.02
C GLU A 243 -1.99 -14.77 -7.01
N ASP A 244 -2.44 -14.89 -8.25
CA ASP A 244 -1.70 -15.59 -9.32
C ASP A 244 -0.30 -15.00 -9.50
N LEU A 245 -0.20 -13.67 -9.47
CA LEU A 245 1.09 -12.99 -9.62
C LEU A 245 2.04 -13.29 -8.45
N VAL A 246 1.52 -13.24 -7.21
CA VAL A 246 2.32 -13.52 -6.01
C VAL A 246 2.76 -14.98 -5.94
N GLU A 247 1.91 -15.91 -6.34
CA GLU A 247 2.26 -17.33 -6.41
C GLU A 247 3.30 -17.63 -7.50
N GLU A 248 3.20 -16.97 -8.65
CA GLU A 248 4.09 -17.17 -9.78
C GLU A 248 5.50 -16.59 -9.58
N ILE A 249 5.60 -15.42 -8.92
CA ILE A 249 6.85 -14.63 -8.88
C ILE A 249 7.42 -14.52 -7.46
N GLY A 250 6.59 -14.66 -6.45
CA GLY A 250 6.95 -14.45 -5.05
C GLY A 250 6.70 -13.03 -4.56
N LEU A 251 6.30 -12.93 -3.28
CA LEU A 251 5.85 -11.68 -2.67
C LEU A 251 6.94 -10.59 -2.66
N ASP A 252 8.18 -10.93 -2.33
CA ASP A 252 9.28 -9.96 -2.25
C ASP A 252 9.51 -9.23 -3.57
N VAL A 253 9.48 -9.97 -4.67
CA VAL A 253 9.64 -9.41 -6.02
C VAL A 253 8.45 -8.53 -6.37
N VAL A 254 7.23 -9.00 -6.11
CA VAL A 254 6.01 -8.23 -6.35
C VAL A 254 6.04 -6.91 -5.56
N ARG A 255 6.35 -6.93 -4.26
CA ARG A 255 6.47 -5.72 -3.43
C ARG A 255 7.49 -4.73 -3.96
N TRP A 256 8.66 -5.21 -4.40
CA TRP A 256 9.70 -4.36 -4.95
C TRP A 256 9.23 -3.63 -6.20
N PHE A 257 8.77 -4.38 -7.21
CA PHE A 257 8.38 -3.81 -8.51
C PHE A 257 7.21 -2.84 -8.40
N TYR A 258 6.25 -3.09 -7.50
CA TYR A 258 5.13 -2.17 -7.28
C TYR A 258 5.56 -0.81 -6.70
N ASN A 259 6.70 -0.76 -5.99
CA ASN A 259 7.14 0.42 -5.25
C ASN A 259 8.47 1.01 -5.75
N GLU A 260 9.10 0.47 -6.79
CA GLU A 260 10.34 1.02 -7.35
C GLU A 260 10.16 2.37 -8.07
N ARG A 261 8.93 2.73 -8.38
CA ARG A 261 8.57 4.00 -9.04
C ARG A 261 7.59 4.79 -8.19
N ALA A 262 7.61 6.11 -8.38
CA ALA A 262 6.66 7.00 -7.71
C ALA A 262 5.20 6.59 -8.00
N LEU A 263 4.32 6.70 -7.00
CA LEU A 263 2.95 6.21 -7.04
C LEU A 263 2.12 6.82 -8.18
N ASN A 264 2.39 8.08 -8.52
CA ASN A 264 1.69 8.85 -9.55
C ASN A 264 2.17 8.58 -10.98
N THR A 265 3.11 7.64 -11.18
CA THR A 265 3.57 7.23 -12.51
C THR A 265 2.87 5.96 -12.98
N HIS A 266 2.63 5.82 -14.29
CA HIS A 266 2.19 4.56 -14.85
C HIS A 266 3.22 3.46 -14.59
N MET A 267 2.75 2.28 -14.26
CA MET A 267 3.59 1.14 -13.97
C MET A 267 3.41 0.06 -15.04
N GLU A 268 4.52 -0.35 -15.63
CA GLU A 268 4.61 -1.56 -16.45
C GLU A 268 5.36 -2.62 -15.65
N PHE A 269 4.65 -3.68 -15.25
CA PHE A 269 5.22 -4.80 -14.52
C PHE A 269 5.85 -5.77 -15.52
N ASP A 270 7.18 -5.83 -15.58
CA ASP A 270 7.93 -6.73 -16.45
C ASP A 270 8.07 -8.11 -15.80
N VAL A 271 7.16 -9.02 -16.20
CA VAL A 271 7.10 -10.39 -15.65
C VAL A 271 8.38 -11.18 -15.96
N ALA A 272 8.98 -10.98 -17.13
CA ALA A 272 10.20 -11.69 -17.51
C ALA A 272 11.38 -11.29 -16.64
N LEU A 273 11.56 -9.97 -16.41
CA LEU A 273 12.59 -9.46 -15.51
C LEU A 273 12.35 -9.90 -14.06
N ALA A 274 11.10 -9.88 -13.62
CA ALA A 274 10.72 -10.29 -12.27
C ALA A 274 11.05 -11.76 -11.96
N LYS A 275 11.01 -12.63 -12.97
CA LYS A 275 11.37 -14.06 -12.86
C LYS A 275 12.87 -14.35 -12.95
N GLU A 276 13.69 -13.38 -13.32
CA GLU A 276 15.14 -13.64 -13.45
C GLU A 276 15.79 -13.85 -12.08
N HIS A 277 16.54 -14.95 -11.94
CA HIS A 277 17.41 -15.25 -10.81
C HIS A 277 18.86 -14.81 -11.11
N SER A 278 19.03 -13.53 -11.42
CA SER A 278 20.32 -12.95 -11.78
C SER A 278 20.45 -11.51 -11.26
N ASP A 279 21.62 -10.92 -11.41
CA ASP A 279 21.93 -9.54 -11.04
C ASP A 279 21.12 -8.47 -11.83
N LYS A 280 20.43 -8.88 -12.88
CA LYS A 280 19.49 -8.02 -13.61
C LYS A 280 18.20 -7.79 -12.81
N ASN A 281 17.76 -8.77 -11.99
CA ASN A 281 16.64 -8.59 -11.10
C ASN A 281 17.10 -7.83 -9.84
N PRO A 282 16.64 -6.60 -9.61
CA PRO A 282 17.12 -5.78 -8.50
C PRO A 282 16.86 -6.40 -7.13
N VAL A 283 15.77 -7.15 -6.96
CA VAL A 283 15.47 -7.85 -5.69
C VAL A 283 16.50 -8.93 -5.41
N PHE A 284 16.73 -9.79 -6.40
CA PHE A 284 17.73 -10.83 -6.31
C PHE A 284 19.12 -10.26 -5.99
N TYR A 285 19.50 -9.18 -6.68
CA TYR A 285 20.78 -8.49 -6.45
C TYR A 285 20.94 -7.99 -5.01
N VAL A 286 19.92 -7.34 -4.47
CA VAL A 286 19.95 -6.79 -3.11
C VAL A 286 19.92 -7.89 -2.05
N GLN A 287 19.06 -8.90 -2.22
CA GLN A 287 18.99 -10.05 -1.31
C GLN A 287 20.28 -10.88 -1.34
N TYR A 288 20.87 -11.07 -2.51
CA TYR A 288 22.16 -11.75 -2.64
C TYR A 288 23.27 -11.00 -1.92
N ALA A 289 23.31 -9.66 -1.98
CA ALA A 289 24.28 -8.86 -1.22
C ALA A 289 24.13 -9.10 0.29
N HIS A 290 22.88 -9.16 0.81
CA HIS A 290 22.61 -9.46 2.22
C HIS A 290 23.06 -10.87 2.61
N ALA A 291 22.73 -11.89 1.82
CA ALA A 291 23.14 -13.27 2.05
C ALA A 291 24.67 -13.42 2.03
N ARG A 292 25.35 -12.72 1.11
CA ARG A 292 26.80 -12.70 1.02
C ARG A 292 27.45 -12.08 2.27
N MET A 293 26.93 -10.95 2.76
CA MET A 293 27.40 -10.35 4.02
C MET A 293 27.21 -11.31 5.20
N SER A 294 26.08 -11.99 5.27
CA SER A 294 25.78 -12.99 6.31
C SER A 294 26.76 -14.16 6.26
N SER A 295 27.13 -14.63 5.06
CA SER A 295 28.14 -15.67 4.88
C SER A 295 29.55 -15.20 5.29
N ILE A 296 29.93 -13.97 4.96
CA ILE A 296 31.22 -13.39 5.39
C ILE A 296 31.28 -13.38 6.92
N ILE A 297 30.28 -12.86 7.59
CA ILE A 297 30.21 -12.78 9.06
C ILE A 297 30.28 -14.18 9.70
N ALA A 298 29.57 -15.16 9.13
CA ALA A 298 29.61 -16.53 9.64
C ALA A 298 31.03 -17.15 9.55
N ASN A 299 31.73 -16.89 8.47
CA ASN A 299 33.08 -17.41 8.24
C ASN A 299 34.17 -16.79 9.16
N THR A 300 33.96 -15.56 9.68
CA THR A 300 34.92 -14.95 10.62
C THR A 300 34.92 -15.57 12.01
N LYS A 301 33.85 -16.32 12.39
CA LYS A 301 33.72 -16.92 13.73
C LYS A 301 34.86 -17.89 14.10
N ALA A 302 35.51 -18.51 13.12
CA ALA A 302 36.60 -19.45 13.30
C ALA A 302 38.01 -18.82 13.08
N LEU A 303 38.05 -17.50 12.81
CA LEU A 303 39.30 -16.80 12.44
C LEU A 303 39.73 -15.82 13.54
N SER A 304 41.01 -15.46 13.52
CA SER A 304 41.55 -14.45 14.41
C SER A 304 41.46 -13.05 13.81
N PRO A 305 41.21 -12.02 14.63
CA PRO A 305 41.22 -10.64 14.13
C PRO A 305 42.62 -10.17 13.81
N ASN A 306 42.82 -9.48 12.68
CA ASN A 306 44.01 -8.69 12.47
C ASN A 306 43.88 -7.29 13.13
N GLY A 307 44.90 -6.53 13.26
CA GLY A 307 44.84 -5.23 13.95
C GLY A 307 44.36 -4.06 13.10
N ILE A 308 43.87 -4.29 11.87
CA ILE A 308 43.45 -3.21 10.97
C ILE A 308 42.11 -2.62 11.44
N LYS A 309 42.10 -1.33 11.78
CA LYS A 309 40.94 -0.61 12.29
C LYS A 309 40.14 0.05 11.16
N LEU A 310 38.93 0.50 11.50
CA LEU A 310 38.02 1.15 10.57
C LEU A 310 38.63 2.39 9.91
N ASP A 311 39.39 3.21 10.64
CA ASP A 311 40.04 4.42 10.11
C ASP A 311 41.02 4.12 8.98
N GLU A 312 41.74 2.96 9.01
CA GLU A 312 42.58 2.51 7.90
C GLU A 312 41.72 2.14 6.66
N ILE A 313 40.60 1.48 6.86
CA ILE A 313 39.67 1.13 5.78
C ILE A 313 39.09 2.36 5.11
N LEU A 314 38.77 3.38 5.90
CA LEU A 314 38.20 4.65 5.41
C LEU A 314 39.20 5.51 4.60
N LYS A 315 40.48 5.19 4.59
CA LYS A 315 41.46 5.79 3.66
C LYS A 315 41.21 5.34 2.22
N ASN A 316 40.68 4.16 2.01
CA ASN A 316 40.27 3.68 0.70
C ASN A 316 38.99 4.31 0.24
N LYS A 317 38.88 4.61 -1.07
CA LYS A 317 37.72 5.27 -1.63
C LYS A 317 36.44 4.45 -1.42
N SER A 318 36.46 3.15 -1.74
CA SER A 318 35.28 2.28 -1.65
C SER A 318 34.81 2.07 -0.21
N GLY A 319 35.72 1.99 0.78
CA GLY A 319 35.36 1.93 2.20
C GLY A 319 34.69 3.22 2.68
N ARG A 320 35.26 4.38 2.29
CA ARG A 320 34.69 5.69 2.62
C ARG A 320 33.32 5.91 1.95
N ASP A 321 33.18 5.58 0.66
CA ASP A 321 31.93 5.74 -0.08
C ASP A 321 30.80 4.88 0.53
N LEU A 322 31.12 3.64 0.95
CA LEU A 322 30.18 2.77 1.67
C LEU A 322 29.79 3.35 3.03
N ALA A 323 30.74 3.86 3.81
CA ALA A 323 30.45 4.49 5.10
C ALA A 323 29.56 5.73 4.94
N VAL A 324 29.84 6.59 3.95
CA VAL A 324 28.99 7.75 3.63
C VAL A 324 27.57 7.31 3.26
N LYS A 325 27.44 6.23 2.45
CA LYS A 325 26.14 5.69 2.09
C LYS A 325 25.35 5.19 3.30
N LEU A 326 26.00 4.54 4.25
CA LEU A 326 25.38 4.12 5.51
C LEU A 326 24.84 5.31 6.33
N LEU A 327 25.62 6.40 6.41
CA LEU A 327 25.24 7.61 7.14
C LEU A 327 24.04 8.36 6.53
N GLN A 328 23.72 8.11 5.26
CA GLN A 328 22.55 8.70 4.59
C GLN A 328 21.21 8.05 5.00
N PHE A 329 21.23 6.86 5.63
CA PHE A 329 19.99 6.14 5.94
C PHE A 329 18.96 6.95 6.75
N PRO A 330 19.34 7.66 7.83
CA PRO A 330 18.38 8.48 8.59
C PRO A 330 17.74 9.58 7.73
N GLU A 331 18.52 10.27 6.89
CA GLU A 331 18.04 11.30 5.97
C GLU A 331 17.06 10.72 4.93
N ILE A 332 17.36 9.53 4.40
CA ILE A 332 16.47 8.83 3.46
C ILE A 332 15.11 8.51 4.10
N VAL A 333 15.10 8.11 5.37
CA VAL A 333 13.86 7.88 6.12
C VAL A 333 13.10 9.20 6.34
N GLU A 334 13.78 10.23 6.82
CA GLU A 334 13.19 11.55 7.06
C GLU A 334 12.54 12.13 5.80
N LEU A 335 13.27 12.21 4.70
CA LEU A 335 12.75 12.67 3.40
C LEU A 335 11.56 11.83 2.93
N SER A 336 11.56 10.52 3.21
CA SER A 336 10.45 9.64 2.83
C SER A 336 9.20 9.86 3.69
N THR A 337 9.33 10.36 4.92
CA THR A 337 8.17 10.79 5.72
C THR A 337 7.63 12.15 5.27
N GLU A 338 8.50 13.08 4.86
CA GLU A 338 8.10 14.43 4.44
C GLU A 338 7.28 14.41 3.15
N ASP A 339 7.79 13.76 2.11
CA ASP A 339 7.18 13.77 0.76
C ASP A 339 6.44 12.48 0.40
N CYS A 340 6.43 11.49 1.30
CA CYS A 340 5.77 10.19 1.12
C CYS A 340 6.26 9.40 -0.12
N GLN A 341 7.51 9.63 -0.59
CA GLN A 341 8.09 8.92 -1.73
C GLN A 341 8.78 7.62 -1.26
N VAL A 342 8.01 6.54 -1.15
CA VAL A 342 8.50 5.24 -0.66
C VAL A 342 9.54 4.58 -1.58
N ASN A 343 9.50 4.87 -2.88
CA ASN A 343 10.46 4.36 -3.88
C ASN A 343 11.91 4.77 -3.61
N ARG A 344 12.14 5.80 -2.79
CA ARG A 344 13.47 6.21 -2.33
C ARG A 344 14.18 5.09 -1.58
N LEU A 345 13.44 4.26 -0.84
CA LEU A 345 14.01 3.10 -0.14
C LEU A 345 14.49 2.00 -1.11
N ASN A 346 13.77 1.76 -2.21
CA ASN A 346 14.21 0.82 -3.25
C ASN A 346 15.55 1.28 -3.86
N THR A 347 15.61 2.57 -4.26
CA THR A 347 16.85 3.17 -4.78
C THR A 347 17.99 3.06 -3.79
N TYR A 348 17.75 3.42 -2.52
CA TYR A 348 18.75 3.36 -1.47
C TYR A 348 19.26 1.93 -1.23
N ALA A 349 18.37 0.93 -1.17
CA ALA A 349 18.75 -0.47 -0.98
C ALA A 349 19.64 -0.98 -2.13
N TYR A 350 19.27 -0.66 -3.37
CA TYR A 350 20.05 -1.03 -4.55
C TYR A 350 21.44 -0.37 -4.56
N GLU A 351 21.51 0.92 -4.29
CA GLU A 351 22.78 1.67 -4.24
C GLU A 351 23.66 1.18 -3.09
N LEU A 352 23.10 0.89 -1.91
CA LEU A 352 23.83 0.34 -0.78
C LEU A 352 24.43 -1.04 -1.11
N ALA A 353 23.67 -1.92 -1.76
CA ALA A 353 24.15 -3.22 -2.23
C ALA A 353 25.26 -3.06 -3.29
N SER A 354 25.14 -2.07 -4.18
CA SER A 354 26.15 -1.76 -5.20
C SER A 354 27.45 -1.25 -4.57
N GLN A 355 27.36 -0.32 -3.61
CA GLN A 355 28.53 0.19 -2.87
C GLN A 355 29.23 -0.92 -2.07
N PHE A 356 28.45 -1.79 -1.42
CA PHE A 356 29.00 -2.97 -0.76
C PHE A 356 29.72 -3.90 -1.75
N SER A 357 29.15 -4.15 -2.92
CA SER A 357 29.78 -5.00 -3.94
C SER A 357 31.10 -4.40 -4.44
N GLN A 358 31.18 -3.08 -4.58
CA GLN A 358 32.42 -2.38 -4.92
C GLN A 358 33.46 -2.50 -3.79
N PHE A 359 33.05 -2.20 -2.55
CA PHE A 359 33.90 -2.32 -1.37
C PHE A 359 34.48 -3.73 -1.22
N TYR A 360 33.65 -4.77 -1.41
CA TYR A 360 34.09 -6.18 -1.28
C TYR A 360 35.06 -6.61 -2.36
N ARG A 361 35.02 -6.01 -3.56
CA ARG A 361 36.07 -6.25 -4.60
C ARG A 361 37.41 -5.61 -4.27
N ASP A 362 37.37 -4.42 -3.67
CA ASP A 362 38.56 -3.61 -3.43
C ASP A 362 39.23 -3.94 -2.08
N THR A 363 38.49 -4.58 -1.16
CA THR A 363 38.96 -4.84 0.21
C THR A 363 38.78 -6.29 0.59
N ARG A 364 39.84 -6.96 0.97
CA ARG A 364 39.78 -8.30 1.53
C ARG A 364 39.33 -8.24 2.97
N VAL A 365 38.16 -8.79 3.24
CA VAL A 365 37.58 -8.88 4.60
C VAL A 365 38.16 -10.09 5.34
N ILE A 366 38.41 -11.20 4.62
CA ILE A 366 38.96 -12.45 5.13
C ILE A 366 40.26 -12.73 4.38
N GLU A 367 41.35 -13.03 5.13
CA GLU A 367 42.65 -13.39 4.64
C GLU A 367 43.12 -14.68 5.35
N GLU A 368 43.20 -15.79 4.63
CA GLU A 368 43.63 -17.12 5.14
C GLU A 368 43.06 -17.41 6.55
N ASP A 369 43.87 -17.25 7.61
CA ASP A 369 43.51 -17.51 9.01
C ASP A 369 43.06 -16.28 9.80
N ASN A 370 42.92 -15.12 9.15
CA ASN A 370 42.61 -13.87 9.78
C ASN A 370 41.45 -13.14 9.08
N TYR A 371 40.84 -12.22 9.81
CA TYR A 371 39.89 -11.26 9.23
C TYR A 371 40.23 -9.82 9.60
N ASN A 372 39.92 -8.90 8.69
CA ASN A 372 40.13 -7.48 8.85
C ASN A 372 38.97 -6.90 9.71
N VAL A 373 39.29 -6.43 10.94
CA VAL A 373 38.31 -5.93 11.91
C VAL A 373 37.55 -4.74 11.36
N GLY A 374 38.24 -3.72 10.84
CA GLY A 374 37.60 -2.52 10.31
C GLY A 374 36.75 -2.79 9.08
N ALA A 375 37.18 -3.72 8.20
CA ALA A 375 36.36 -4.14 7.07
C ALA A 375 35.11 -4.91 7.52
N LEU A 376 35.24 -5.79 8.53
CA LEU A 376 34.09 -6.53 9.09
C LEU A 376 33.08 -5.58 9.76
N GLU A 377 33.52 -4.52 10.42
CA GLU A 377 32.64 -3.49 10.99
C GLU A 377 31.75 -2.85 9.92
N LEU A 378 32.30 -2.52 8.73
CA LEU A 378 31.52 -2.01 7.61
C LEU A 378 30.53 -3.06 7.05
N VAL A 379 30.98 -4.32 6.94
CA VAL A 379 30.09 -5.42 6.49
C VAL A 379 28.91 -5.59 7.45
N LEU A 380 29.15 -5.61 8.77
CA LEU A 380 28.13 -5.75 9.80
C LEU A 380 27.13 -4.59 9.74
N SER A 381 27.63 -3.36 9.69
CA SER A 381 26.82 -2.15 9.59
C SER A 381 25.96 -2.16 8.32
N THR A 382 26.58 -2.54 7.19
CA THR A 382 25.87 -2.61 5.90
C THR A 382 24.76 -3.65 5.93
N ARG A 383 25.02 -4.85 6.47
CA ARG A 383 24.01 -5.89 6.61
C ARG A 383 22.82 -5.44 7.45
N ILE A 384 23.08 -4.77 8.59
CA ILE A 384 22.03 -4.26 9.49
C ILE A 384 21.16 -3.23 8.77
N ILE A 385 21.77 -2.24 8.14
CA ILE A 385 21.04 -1.16 7.45
C ILE A 385 20.29 -1.70 6.23
N LEU A 386 20.89 -2.61 5.45
CA LEU A 386 20.22 -3.22 4.30
C LEU A 386 19.01 -4.07 4.74
N ALA A 387 19.18 -4.91 5.79
CA ALA A 387 18.07 -5.68 6.37
C ALA A 387 16.95 -4.76 6.89
N LYS A 388 17.30 -3.65 7.53
CA LYS A 388 16.31 -2.66 7.99
C LYS A 388 15.57 -2.03 6.82
N THR A 389 16.28 -1.63 5.77
CA THR A 389 15.69 -1.05 4.56
C THR A 389 14.72 -2.02 3.88
N LEU A 390 15.13 -3.29 3.73
CA LEU A 390 14.25 -4.34 3.21
C LEU A 390 13.03 -4.57 4.11
N SER A 391 13.21 -4.58 5.42
CA SER A 391 12.12 -4.70 6.39
C SER A 391 11.10 -3.57 6.26
N LEU A 392 11.53 -2.31 6.04
CA LEU A 392 10.63 -1.18 5.79
C LEU A 392 9.83 -1.36 4.49
N LEU A 393 10.43 -1.94 3.46
CA LEU A 393 9.78 -2.30 2.20
C LEU A 393 8.85 -3.54 2.34
N GLY A 394 8.86 -4.22 3.49
CA GLY A 394 8.16 -5.49 3.70
C GLY A 394 8.74 -6.64 2.86
N ILE A 395 10.04 -6.59 2.59
CA ILE A 395 10.81 -7.57 1.80
C ILE A 395 11.73 -8.34 2.73
N SER A 396 11.88 -9.63 2.51
CA SER A 396 12.75 -10.49 3.31
C SER A 396 14.24 -10.17 3.08
N ALA A 397 15.05 -10.40 4.11
CA ALA A 397 16.49 -10.29 4.07
C ALA A 397 17.11 -11.67 4.34
N PRO A 398 17.21 -12.57 3.33
CA PRO A 398 17.66 -13.93 3.51
C PRO A 398 19.15 -13.96 3.91
N GLU A 399 19.51 -14.89 4.80
CA GLU A 399 20.92 -15.12 5.18
C GLU A 399 21.63 -16.07 4.24
N LYS A 400 20.89 -16.79 3.41
CA LYS A 400 21.38 -17.75 2.40
C LYS A 400 20.54 -17.66 1.15
N MET A 401 21.19 -17.72 0.01
CA MET A 401 20.59 -17.82 -1.31
C MET A 401 21.34 -18.84 -2.17
#